data_1a7b7e38594722ce785176c8e360c8b4
#
_entry.id   1a7b7e38594722ce785176c8e360c8b4
#
_cell.length_a   1.000
_cell.length_b   1.000
_cell.length_c   1.000
_cell.angle_alpha   90.00
_cell.angle_beta   90.00
_cell.angle_gamma   90.00
#
_symmetry.space_group_name_H-M   'P 1'
#
loop_
_entity.id
_entity.type
_entity.pdbx_description
1 polymer ?
#
loop_
_entity_poly.entity_id
_entity_poly.type
_entity_poly.pdbx_seq_one_letter_code
_entity_poly.pdbx_strand_id
1 'polypeptide(L)'
;MTDERSTDFGFQRVPLADKARRVRNVFDSVAANYDLMNDLMSAGAHRLWKRFTLALANLRPGQRALDVAGGTGDLAAGLARQVGARGLVVLSDINAAMLARGRDRLIDEGLVGNVDFVQADAERLPFADGTFDCITIGFGLRNVTDKRAALGAMQRALKPGGQLLVLEFSQPRAPGLKALYDAYSFRVLPWLGQVVAGDAASYRYLAESIRMHPDQETLLGMLEDAGLEGCRYHNLSGGIVAVHRGYRS
;
A
#
# COMPACT_ATOMS: atom_id res chain seq x y z
N MET A 1 -21.37 17.99 21.87
CA MET A 1 -20.01 17.54 22.21
C MET A 1 -19.55 16.71 21.05
N THR A 2 -18.82 17.30 20.13
CA THR A 2 -18.18 16.59 19.02
C THR A 2 -17.04 15.74 19.62
N ASP A 3 -17.19 14.43 19.54
CA ASP A 3 -16.13 13.46 19.87
C ASP A 3 -14.95 13.73 18.91
N GLU A 4 -14.00 14.54 19.32
CA GLU A 4 -12.79 14.84 18.55
C GLU A 4 -11.82 13.64 18.66
N ARG A 5 -12.21 12.51 18.10
CA ARG A 5 -11.28 11.42 17.90
C ARG A 5 -10.12 11.89 17.05
N SER A 6 -8.94 11.86 17.59
CA SER A 6 -7.71 12.24 16.90
C SER A 6 -6.96 11.02 16.40
N THR A 7 -6.23 11.19 15.29
CA THR A 7 -5.40 10.16 14.68
C THR A 7 -4.03 10.75 14.29
N ASP A 8 -3.08 9.89 13.95
CA ASP A 8 -1.74 10.33 13.57
C ASP A 8 -1.68 10.70 12.08
N PHE A 9 -1.10 11.86 11.78
CA PHE A 9 -0.68 12.31 10.46
C PHE A 9 0.82 12.62 10.53
N GLY A 10 1.66 11.65 10.19
CA GLY A 10 3.06 11.68 10.59
C GLY A 10 3.19 11.78 12.10
N PHE A 11 4.00 12.68 12.60
CA PHE A 11 4.16 12.93 14.06
C PHE A 11 3.11 13.89 14.64
N GLN A 12 2.19 14.39 13.82
CA GLN A 12 1.14 15.31 14.27
C GLN A 12 -0.14 14.55 14.63
N ARG A 13 -0.83 14.97 15.69
CA ARG A 13 -2.19 14.55 15.99
C ARG A 13 -3.17 15.45 15.26
N VAL A 14 -4.09 14.87 14.51
CA VAL A 14 -5.10 15.58 13.74
C VAL A 14 -6.50 14.98 13.99
N PRO A 15 -7.59 15.76 13.82
CA PRO A 15 -8.94 15.22 13.87
C PRO A 15 -9.09 14.04 12.86
N LEU A 16 -9.80 13.00 13.26
CA LEU A 16 -10.01 11.80 12.44
C LEU A 16 -10.56 12.16 11.05
N ALA A 17 -11.53 13.08 11.00
CA ALA A 17 -12.17 13.54 9.78
C ALA A 17 -11.21 14.26 8.80
N ASP A 18 -10.11 14.80 9.31
CA ASP A 18 -9.14 15.59 8.52
C ASP A 18 -8.05 14.74 7.87
N LYS A 19 -7.74 13.55 8.42
CA LYS A 19 -6.61 12.75 7.98
C LYS A 19 -6.70 12.38 6.50
N ALA A 20 -7.83 11.83 6.05
CA ALA A 20 -8.01 11.42 4.66
C ALA A 20 -7.81 12.59 3.68
N ARG A 21 -8.29 13.80 4.03
CA ARG A 21 -8.11 15.01 3.23
C ARG A 21 -6.64 15.42 3.17
N ARG A 22 -5.92 15.40 4.31
CA ARG A 22 -4.49 15.74 4.36
C ARG A 22 -3.64 14.75 3.58
N VAL A 23 -3.90 13.46 3.72
CA VAL A 23 -3.23 12.41 2.95
C VAL A 23 -3.47 12.62 1.44
N ARG A 24 -4.72 12.91 1.04
CA ARG A 24 -5.03 13.22 -0.37
C ARG A 24 -4.19 14.38 -0.89
N ASN A 25 -4.10 15.49 -0.15
CA ASN A 25 -3.31 16.65 -0.56
C ASN A 25 -1.81 16.31 -0.76
N VAL A 26 -1.24 15.47 0.11
CA VAL A 26 0.14 14.96 -0.05
C VAL A 26 0.27 14.19 -1.36
N PHE A 27 -0.64 13.27 -1.65
CA PHE A 27 -0.56 12.47 -2.89
C PHE A 27 -0.86 13.29 -4.14
N ASP A 28 -1.74 14.29 -4.05
CA ASP A 28 -1.99 15.21 -5.17
C ASP A 28 -0.73 16.02 -5.50
N SER A 29 0.01 16.51 -4.49
CA SER A 29 1.24 17.27 -4.71
C SER A 29 2.37 16.44 -5.33
N VAL A 30 2.51 15.18 -4.93
CA VAL A 30 3.58 14.29 -5.43
C VAL A 30 3.16 13.45 -6.64
N ALA A 31 1.88 13.47 -7.03
CA ALA A 31 1.36 12.60 -8.08
C ALA A 31 2.14 12.73 -9.41
N ALA A 32 2.61 13.94 -9.76
CA ALA A 32 3.41 14.16 -10.97
C ALA A 32 4.77 13.45 -10.94
N ASN A 33 5.37 13.32 -9.74
CA ASN A 33 6.71 12.78 -9.53
C ASN A 33 6.68 11.50 -8.69
N TYR A 34 5.52 10.79 -8.66
CA TYR A 34 5.30 9.66 -7.76
C TYR A 34 6.33 8.53 -7.93
N ASP A 35 6.65 8.18 -9.16
CA ASP A 35 7.65 7.14 -9.45
C ASP A 35 9.05 7.57 -9.03
N LEU A 36 9.41 8.83 -9.29
CA LEU A 36 10.67 9.41 -8.84
C LEU A 36 10.76 9.44 -7.30
N MET A 37 9.66 9.78 -6.63
CA MET A 37 9.59 9.73 -5.17
C MET A 37 9.84 8.30 -4.65
N ASN A 38 9.20 7.29 -5.25
CA ASN A 38 9.42 5.89 -4.88
C ASN A 38 10.88 5.45 -5.13
N ASP A 39 11.46 5.87 -6.24
CA ASP A 39 12.88 5.61 -6.54
C ASP A 39 13.79 6.25 -5.50
N LEU A 40 13.60 7.51 -5.16
CA LEU A 40 14.38 8.20 -4.14
C LEU A 40 14.22 7.55 -2.77
N MET A 41 12.98 7.23 -2.35
CA MET A 41 12.73 6.60 -1.04
C MET A 41 13.34 5.21 -0.89
N SER A 42 13.49 4.48 -1.98
CA SER A 42 13.90 3.08 -1.97
C SER A 42 15.23 2.81 -2.67
N ALA A 43 15.88 3.83 -3.22
CA ALA A 43 17.02 3.67 -4.14
C ALA A 43 16.70 2.66 -5.26
N GLY A 44 15.46 2.68 -5.79
CA GLY A 44 14.96 1.78 -6.83
C GLY A 44 14.59 0.37 -6.35
N ALA A 45 14.83 0.02 -5.09
CA ALA A 45 14.57 -1.32 -4.56
C ALA A 45 13.07 -1.69 -4.52
N HIS A 46 12.17 -0.70 -4.56
CA HIS A 46 10.72 -0.96 -4.56
C HIS A 46 10.27 -1.89 -5.69
N ARG A 47 10.97 -1.87 -6.84
CA ARG A 47 10.68 -2.77 -7.97
C ARG A 47 10.94 -4.23 -7.63
N LEU A 48 12.01 -4.52 -6.88
CA LEU A 48 12.31 -5.87 -6.41
C LEU A 48 11.31 -6.33 -5.35
N TRP A 49 10.92 -5.45 -4.43
CA TRP A 49 9.92 -5.76 -3.41
C TRP A 49 8.56 -6.06 -4.03
N LYS A 50 8.12 -5.27 -5.03
CA LYS A 50 6.88 -5.52 -5.76
C LYS A 50 6.94 -6.83 -6.54
N ARG A 51 8.07 -7.16 -7.19
CA ARG A 51 8.26 -8.45 -7.86
C ARG A 51 8.17 -9.63 -6.88
N PHE A 52 8.76 -9.51 -5.70
CA PHE A 52 8.66 -10.53 -4.67
C PHE A 52 7.20 -10.72 -4.20
N THR A 53 6.47 -9.62 -3.99
CA THR A 53 5.04 -9.66 -3.64
C THR A 53 4.21 -10.35 -4.72
N LEU A 54 4.45 -10.04 -5.99
CA LEU A 54 3.80 -10.69 -7.13
C LEU A 54 4.16 -12.20 -7.22
N ALA A 55 5.39 -12.58 -6.91
CA ALA A 55 5.78 -13.98 -6.84
C ALA A 55 5.03 -14.73 -5.71
N LEU A 56 4.78 -14.06 -4.57
CA LEU A 56 3.96 -14.63 -3.49
C LEU A 56 2.48 -14.70 -3.86
N ALA A 57 1.96 -13.73 -4.63
CA ALA A 57 0.59 -13.75 -5.12
C ALA A 57 0.32 -14.99 -5.96
N ASN A 58 1.24 -15.35 -6.84
CA ASN A 58 1.25 -16.60 -7.62
C ASN A 58 -0.12 -16.96 -8.19
N LEU A 59 -0.78 -15.98 -8.80
CA LEU A 59 -2.13 -16.14 -9.33
C LEU A 59 -2.13 -17.00 -10.60
N ARG A 60 -3.24 -17.71 -10.80
CA ARG A 60 -3.49 -18.53 -11.98
C ARG A 60 -4.40 -17.79 -12.96
N PRO A 61 -4.30 -18.09 -14.27
CA PRO A 61 -5.22 -17.57 -15.27
C PRO A 61 -6.70 -17.81 -14.89
N GLY A 62 -7.50 -16.75 -14.99
CA GLY A 62 -8.93 -16.80 -14.65
C GLY A 62 -9.27 -16.38 -13.21
N GLN A 63 -8.27 -16.20 -12.32
CA GLN A 63 -8.50 -15.72 -10.96
C GLN A 63 -8.83 -14.21 -10.92
N ARG A 64 -9.37 -13.77 -9.79
CA ARG A 64 -9.75 -12.37 -9.53
C ARG A 64 -8.87 -11.78 -8.45
N ALA A 65 -8.30 -10.61 -8.67
CA ALA A 65 -7.50 -9.91 -7.69
C ALA A 65 -7.98 -8.47 -7.47
N LEU A 66 -7.69 -7.93 -6.30
CA LEU A 66 -7.91 -6.53 -5.95
C LEU A 66 -6.58 -5.93 -5.49
N ASP A 67 -6.20 -4.79 -6.08
CA ASP A 67 -5.08 -3.97 -5.61
C ASP A 67 -5.63 -2.73 -4.90
N VAL A 68 -5.55 -2.73 -3.57
CA VAL A 68 -6.10 -1.67 -2.70
C VAL A 68 -5.07 -0.57 -2.53
N ALA A 69 -5.50 0.70 -2.64
CA ALA A 69 -4.62 1.86 -2.64
C ALA A 69 -3.47 1.68 -3.65
N GLY A 70 -3.81 1.15 -4.84
CA GLY A 70 -2.84 0.71 -5.83
C GLY A 70 -2.20 1.85 -6.63
N GLY A 71 -2.68 3.09 -6.45
CA GLY A 71 -2.08 4.30 -7.01
C GLY A 71 -1.88 4.22 -8.52
N THR A 72 -0.62 4.26 -8.98
CA THR A 72 -0.24 4.18 -10.39
C THR A 72 -0.27 2.77 -10.98
N GLY A 73 -0.71 1.75 -10.21
CA GLY A 73 -1.05 0.42 -10.72
C GLY A 73 0.11 -0.55 -10.92
N ASP A 74 1.26 -0.35 -10.28
CA ASP A 74 2.43 -1.24 -10.42
C ASP A 74 2.13 -2.71 -10.07
N LEU A 75 1.47 -2.95 -8.93
CA LEU A 75 1.06 -4.30 -8.54
C LEU A 75 -0.08 -4.79 -9.43
N ALA A 76 -1.08 -3.95 -9.70
CA ALA A 76 -2.20 -4.28 -10.57
C ALA A 76 -1.74 -4.75 -11.95
N ALA A 77 -0.74 -4.09 -12.56
CA ALA A 77 -0.15 -4.51 -13.83
C ALA A 77 0.44 -5.93 -13.76
N GLY A 78 1.19 -6.22 -12.69
CA GLY A 78 1.76 -7.54 -12.48
C GLY A 78 0.70 -8.63 -12.27
N LEU A 79 -0.32 -8.32 -11.45
CA LEU A 79 -1.46 -9.21 -11.21
C LEU A 79 -2.25 -9.47 -12.50
N ALA A 80 -2.51 -8.43 -13.32
CA ALA A 80 -3.24 -8.55 -14.58
C ALA A 80 -2.54 -9.49 -15.57
N ARG A 81 -1.21 -9.45 -15.62
CA ARG A 81 -0.42 -10.40 -16.43
C ARG A 81 -0.53 -11.83 -15.93
N GLN A 82 -0.61 -12.05 -14.59
CA GLN A 82 -0.75 -13.38 -14.01
C GLN A 82 -2.14 -13.98 -14.29
N VAL A 83 -3.20 -13.20 -14.03
CA VAL A 83 -4.58 -13.71 -14.21
C VAL A 83 -4.96 -13.86 -15.68
N GLY A 84 -4.27 -13.16 -16.59
CA GLY A 84 -4.50 -13.23 -18.04
C GLY A 84 -5.88 -12.76 -18.47
N ALA A 85 -6.20 -12.92 -19.75
CA ALA A 85 -7.43 -12.39 -20.36
C ALA A 85 -8.74 -12.96 -19.79
N ARG A 86 -8.69 -14.11 -19.10
CA ARG A 86 -9.87 -14.73 -18.47
C ARG A 86 -10.06 -14.34 -17.01
N GLY A 87 -9.06 -13.69 -16.40
CA GLY A 87 -9.11 -13.20 -15.03
C GLY A 87 -9.57 -11.74 -14.98
N LEU A 88 -9.61 -11.21 -13.78
CA LEU A 88 -9.95 -9.80 -13.54
C LEU A 88 -9.09 -9.25 -12.42
N VAL A 89 -8.54 -8.08 -12.61
CA VAL A 89 -7.93 -7.26 -11.55
C VAL A 89 -8.77 -6.02 -11.35
N VAL A 90 -9.04 -5.67 -10.10
CA VAL A 90 -9.60 -4.36 -9.78
C VAL A 90 -8.47 -3.52 -9.18
N LEU A 91 -8.15 -2.39 -9.82
CA LEU A 91 -7.31 -1.36 -9.23
C LEU A 91 -8.20 -0.39 -8.47
N SER A 92 -8.02 -0.30 -7.15
CA SER A 92 -8.77 0.66 -6.34
C SER A 92 -7.86 1.65 -5.63
N ASP A 93 -8.31 2.91 -5.57
CA ASP A 93 -7.66 3.97 -4.79
C ASP A 93 -8.70 4.98 -4.32
N ILE A 94 -8.47 5.59 -3.16
CA ILE A 94 -9.32 6.67 -2.65
C ILE A 94 -9.06 8.00 -3.40
N ASN A 95 -7.86 8.15 -3.96
CA ASN A 95 -7.44 9.33 -4.71
C ASN A 95 -7.73 9.16 -6.19
N ALA A 96 -8.69 9.93 -6.70
CA ALA A 96 -9.12 9.87 -8.10
C ALA A 96 -8.00 10.24 -9.10
N ALA A 97 -7.09 11.15 -8.73
CA ALA A 97 -5.98 11.55 -9.60
C ALA A 97 -4.95 10.42 -9.76
N MET A 98 -4.64 9.71 -8.65
CA MET A 98 -3.78 8.54 -8.68
C MET A 98 -4.41 7.41 -9.49
N LEU A 99 -5.71 7.15 -9.29
CA LEU A 99 -6.45 6.13 -10.02
C LEU A 99 -6.49 6.43 -11.53
N ALA A 100 -6.69 7.69 -11.93
CA ALA A 100 -6.67 8.11 -13.33
C ALA A 100 -5.29 7.84 -13.96
N ARG A 101 -4.20 8.18 -13.28
CA ARG A 101 -2.83 7.87 -13.74
C ARG A 101 -2.59 6.38 -13.87
N GLY A 102 -3.04 5.59 -12.88
CA GLY A 102 -2.98 4.14 -12.94
C GLY A 102 -3.71 3.58 -14.16
N ARG A 103 -4.92 4.08 -14.42
CA ARG A 103 -5.70 3.71 -15.61
C ARG A 103 -4.95 4.01 -16.90
N ASP A 104 -4.50 5.25 -17.07
CA ASP A 104 -3.85 5.69 -18.30
C ASP A 104 -2.57 4.87 -18.54
N ARG A 105 -1.78 4.65 -17.51
CA ARG A 105 -0.60 3.79 -17.59
C ARG A 105 -0.91 2.34 -17.97
N LEU A 106 -1.93 1.71 -17.35
CA LEU A 106 -2.28 0.33 -17.68
C LEU A 106 -2.78 0.20 -19.12
N ILE A 107 -3.49 1.21 -19.61
CA ILE A 107 -3.92 1.29 -21.03
C ILE A 107 -2.68 1.38 -21.93
N ASP A 108 -1.73 2.26 -21.63
CA ASP A 108 -0.48 2.42 -22.39
C ASP A 108 0.38 1.13 -22.40
N GLU A 109 0.31 0.33 -21.31
CA GLU A 109 0.95 -0.99 -21.22
C GLU A 109 0.14 -2.11 -21.93
N GLY A 110 -0.98 -1.79 -22.56
CA GLY A 110 -1.85 -2.74 -23.26
C GLY A 110 -2.67 -3.65 -22.34
N LEU A 111 -2.76 -3.32 -21.05
CA LEU A 111 -3.54 -4.06 -20.06
C LEU A 111 -4.98 -3.56 -20.06
N VAL A 112 -5.72 -3.88 -21.14
CA VAL A 112 -7.11 -3.52 -21.33
C VAL A 112 -7.99 -4.78 -21.34
N GLY A 113 -9.19 -4.68 -20.78
CA GLY A 113 -10.18 -5.77 -20.83
C GLY A 113 -10.13 -6.76 -19.66
N ASN A 114 -9.07 -6.75 -18.87
CA ASN A 114 -8.97 -7.56 -17.64
C ASN A 114 -8.60 -6.73 -16.41
N VAL A 115 -8.73 -5.40 -16.47
CA VAL A 115 -8.53 -4.49 -15.34
C VAL A 115 -9.71 -3.52 -15.26
N ASP A 116 -10.35 -3.48 -14.08
CA ASP A 116 -11.36 -2.49 -13.72
C ASP A 116 -10.77 -1.45 -12.76
N PHE A 117 -11.33 -0.24 -12.75
CA PHE A 117 -10.87 0.89 -11.93
C PHE A 117 -12.00 1.35 -11.03
N VAL A 118 -11.77 1.33 -9.71
CA VAL A 118 -12.81 1.68 -8.72
C VAL A 118 -12.26 2.67 -7.71
N GLN A 119 -12.87 3.86 -7.64
CA GLN A 119 -12.57 4.77 -6.53
C GLN A 119 -13.21 4.25 -5.26
N ALA A 120 -12.41 3.83 -4.27
CA ALA A 120 -12.89 3.24 -3.03
C ALA A 120 -12.01 3.59 -1.84
N ASP A 121 -12.65 3.68 -0.67
CA ASP A 121 -11.97 3.73 0.61
C ASP A 121 -11.63 2.31 1.07
N ALA A 122 -10.37 2.07 1.45
CA ALA A 122 -9.91 0.78 1.95
C ALA A 122 -10.67 0.31 3.20
N GLU A 123 -11.17 1.25 4.01
CA GLU A 123 -11.93 0.96 5.23
C GLU A 123 -13.37 0.49 4.93
N ARG A 124 -13.88 0.77 3.70
CA ARG A 124 -15.26 0.47 3.26
C ARG A 124 -15.28 0.02 1.81
N LEU A 125 -14.63 -1.10 1.54
CA LEU A 125 -14.57 -1.66 0.18
C LEU A 125 -15.96 -2.01 -0.35
N PRO A 126 -16.38 -1.50 -1.54
CA PRO A 126 -17.71 -1.69 -2.09
C PRO A 126 -17.86 -3.03 -2.84
N PHE A 127 -17.25 -4.09 -2.33
CA PHE A 127 -17.29 -5.40 -2.95
C PHE A 127 -18.05 -6.39 -2.08
N ALA A 128 -18.71 -7.34 -2.75
CA ALA A 128 -19.37 -8.45 -2.08
C ALA A 128 -18.35 -9.36 -1.36
N ASP A 129 -18.82 -10.05 -0.35
CA ASP A 129 -18.04 -11.05 0.36
C ASP A 129 -17.57 -12.16 -0.59
N GLY A 130 -16.37 -12.64 -0.39
CA GLY A 130 -15.86 -13.78 -1.17
C GLY A 130 -15.67 -13.49 -2.65
N THR A 131 -15.27 -12.29 -3.03
CA THR A 131 -15.12 -11.89 -4.43
C THR A 131 -13.76 -12.22 -5.02
N PHE A 132 -12.67 -12.07 -4.24
CA PHE A 132 -11.30 -12.10 -4.75
C PHE A 132 -10.52 -13.31 -4.27
N ASP A 133 -9.68 -13.85 -5.16
CA ASP A 133 -8.74 -14.92 -4.84
C ASP A 133 -7.47 -14.37 -4.16
N CYS A 134 -7.11 -13.12 -4.47
CA CYS A 134 -5.99 -12.41 -3.87
C CYS A 134 -6.31 -10.92 -3.72
N ILE A 135 -5.91 -10.35 -2.59
CA ILE A 135 -5.92 -8.90 -2.37
C ILE A 135 -4.51 -8.46 -2.05
N THR A 136 -4.07 -7.37 -2.67
CA THR A 136 -2.80 -6.70 -2.38
C THR A 136 -3.03 -5.29 -1.88
N ILE A 137 -2.16 -4.84 -0.98
CA ILE A 137 -2.00 -3.43 -0.64
C ILE A 137 -0.50 -3.14 -0.53
N GLY A 138 0.01 -2.26 -1.41
CA GLY A 138 1.44 -1.91 -1.47
C GLY A 138 1.69 -0.46 -1.09
N PHE A 139 2.39 -0.23 0.02
CA PHE A 139 2.76 1.11 0.52
C PHE A 139 1.58 2.05 0.76
N GLY A 140 0.38 1.48 0.97
CA GLY A 140 -0.86 2.20 1.19
C GLY A 140 -1.36 2.14 2.64
N LEU A 141 -1.16 1.01 3.34
CA LEU A 141 -1.76 0.74 4.63
C LEU A 141 -1.35 1.75 5.72
N ARG A 142 -0.11 2.26 5.68
CA ARG A 142 0.35 3.28 6.64
C ARG A 142 -0.48 4.57 6.61
N ASN A 143 -1.08 4.89 5.47
CA ASN A 143 -1.89 6.10 5.25
C ASN A 143 -3.36 5.93 5.65
N VAL A 144 -3.82 4.69 5.78
CA VAL A 144 -5.19 4.37 6.21
C VAL A 144 -5.42 4.83 7.64
N THR A 145 -6.58 5.41 7.91
CA THR A 145 -6.93 5.97 9.21
C THR A 145 -7.23 4.86 10.21
N ASP A 146 -8.14 3.95 9.86
CA ASP A 146 -8.46 2.75 10.64
C ASP A 146 -7.94 1.50 9.91
N LYS A 147 -6.72 1.08 10.27
CA LYS A 147 -6.09 -0.09 9.67
C LYS A 147 -6.84 -1.38 9.97
N ARG A 148 -7.47 -1.49 11.16
CA ARG A 148 -8.26 -2.67 11.53
C ARG A 148 -9.51 -2.79 10.68
N ALA A 149 -10.23 -1.69 10.47
CA ALA A 149 -11.38 -1.65 9.56
C ALA A 149 -10.99 -2.03 8.13
N ALA A 150 -9.87 -1.52 7.62
CA ALA A 150 -9.39 -1.86 6.28
C ALA A 150 -9.00 -3.34 6.14
N LEU A 151 -8.27 -3.90 7.12
CA LEU A 151 -7.91 -5.31 7.12
C LEU A 151 -9.15 -6.22 7.18
N GLY A 152 -10.15 -5.86 8.00
CA GLY A 152 -11.44 -6.56 8.06
C GLY A 152 -12.23 -6.47 6.74
N ALA A 153 -12.24 -5.30 6.08
CA ALA A 153 -12.88 -5.13 4.78
C ALA A 153 -12.20 -5.97 3.68
N MET A 154 -10.86 -6.04 3.70
CA MET A 154 -10.10 -6.88 2.78
C MET A 154 -10.33 -8.38 3.07
N GLN A 155 -10.29 -8.80 4.33
CA GLN A 155 -10.56 -10.19 4.73
C GLN A 155 -11.97 -10.63 4.26
N ARG A 156 -12.99 -9.82 4.50
CA ARG A 156 -14.36 -10.08 4.06
C ARG A 156 -14.47 -10.26 2.55
N ALA A 157 -13.76 -9.44 1.77
CA ALA A 157 -13.81 -9.47 0.30
C ALA A 157 -13.04 -10.65 -0.31
N LEU A 158 -12.15 -11.33 0.43
CA LEU A 158 -11.48 -12.53 -0.01
C LEU A 158 -12.44 -13.72 -0.08
N LYS A 159 -12.24 -14.62 -1.03
CA LYS A 159 -12.84 -15.96 -1.03
C LYS A 159 -12.26 -16.82 0.08
N PRO A 160 -12.97 -17.87 0.55
CA PRO A 160 -12.34 -18.94 1.33
C PRO A 160 -11.12 -19.48 0.59
N GLY A 161 -9.99 -19.61 1.27
CA GLY A 161 -8.70 -19.96 0.69
C GLY A 161 -7.99 -18.83 -0.06
N GLY A 162 -8.60 -17.67 -0.19
CA GLY A 162 -7.99 -16.47 -0.77
C GLY A 162 -6.95 -15.86 0.16
N GLN A 163 -6.03 -15.06 -0.40
CA GLN A 163 -4.89 -14.51 0.34
C GLN A 163 -4.86 -12.99 0.33
N LEU A 164 -4.44 -12.40 1.45
CA LEU A 164 -4.07 -11.00 1.56
C LEU A 164 -2.54 -10.87 1.56
N LEU A 165 -2.00 -9.95 0.78
CA LEU A 165 -0.60 -9.55 0.78
C LEU A 165 -0.48 -8.07 1.10
N VAL A 166 0.24 -7.75 2.17
CA VAL A 166 0.54 -6.38 2.59
C VAL A 166 2.02 -6.13 2.42
N LEU A 167 2.39 -5.33 1.41
CA LEU A 167 3.75 -4.85 1.20
C LEU A 167 3.88 -3.47 1.83
N GLU A 168 4.66 -3.32 2.88
CA GLU A 168 4.78 -2.03 3.58
C GLU A 168 6.17 -1.83 4.19
N PHE A 169 6.54 -0.56 4.36
CA PHE A 169 7.70 -0.20 5.16
C PHE A 169 7.52 -0.70 6.60
N SER A 170 8.64 -1.05 7.22
CA SER A 170 8.65 -1.58 8.55
C SER A 170 9.91 -1.16 9.31
N GLN A 171 10.20 -1.80 10.43
CA GLN A 171 11.35 -1.43 11.25
C GLN A 171 12.58 -2.28 10.91
N PRO A 172 13.73 -1.67 10.56
CA PRO A 172 14.96 -2.40 10.31
C PRO A 172 15.34 -3.28 11.49
N ARG A 173 15.63 -4.55 11.21
CA ARG A 173 16.02 -5.56 12.21
C ARG A 173 17.55 -5.75 12.29
N ALA A 174 18.28 -5.39 11.23
CA ALA A 174 19.74 -5.53 11.21
C ALA A 174 20.41 -4.48 12.12
N PRO A 175 21.39 -4.87 12.95
CA PRO A 175 22.13 -3.95 13.79
C PRO A 175 22.77 -2.82 12.97
N GLY A 176 22.67 -1.58 13.46
CA GLY A 176 23.21 -0.38 12.80
C GLY A 176 22.42 0.14 11.58
N LEU A 177 21.64 -0.71 10.92
CA LEU A 177 20.85 -0.31 9.75
C LEU A 177 19.79 0.74 10.11
N LYS A 178 19.22 0.65 11.31
CA LYS A 178 18.21 1.61 11.79
C LYS A 178 18.76 3.03 11.82
N ALA A 179 19.94 3.24 12.40
CA ALA A 179 20.55 4.58 12.50
C ALA A 179 20.85 5.17 11.11
N LEU A 180 21.37 4.34 10.18
CA LEU A 180 21.64 4.75 8.80
C LEU A 180 20.34 5.10 8.06
N TYR A 181 19.33 4.25 8.20
CA TYR A 181 18.02 4.47 7.56
C TYR A 181 17.32 5.70 8.14
N ASP A 182 17.43 5.97 9.44
CA ASP A 182 16.93 7.18 10.08
C ASP A 182 17.61 8.44 9.57
N ALA A 183 18.93 8.42 9.48
CA ALA A 183 19.69 9.55 8.94
C ALA A 183 19.29 9.84 7.49
N TYR A 184 19.15 8.81 6.66
CA TYR A 184 18.66 8.95 5.28
C TYR A 184 17.24 9.51 5.24
N SER A 185 16.30 8.93 5.98
CA SER A 185 14.87 9.27 5.93
C SER A 185 14.57 10.68 6.41
N PHE A 186 15.28 11.17 7.44
CA PHE A 186 14.97 12.46 8.06
C PHE A 186 15.90 13.61 7.64
N ARG A 187 17.05 13.32 7.03
CA ARG A 187 17.99 14.35 6.57
C ARG A 187 18.07 14.41 5.05
N VAL A 188 18.24 13.25 4.40
CA VAL A 188 18.49 13.20 2.96
C VAL A 188 17.20 13.31 2.16
N LEU A 189 16.16 12.53 2.50
CA LEU A 189 14.90 12.52 1.75
C LEU A 189 14.18 13.88 1.70
N PRO A 190 14.02 14.64 2.80
CA PRO A 190 13.37 15.94 2.72
C PRO A 190 14.17 16.95 1.91
N TRP A 191 15.52 16.89 1.99
CA TRP A 191 16.39 17.71 1.16
C TRP A 191 16.25 17.39 -0.33
N LEU A 192 16.27 16.10 -0.69
CA LEU A 192 16.02 15.65 -2.07
C LEU A 192 14.63 16.07 -2.55
N GLY A 193 13.61 15.93 -1.71
CA GLY A 193 12.24 16.36 -2.00
C GLY A 193 12.17 17.87 -2.32
N GLN A 194 12.88 18.69 -1.57
CA GLN A 194 12.97 20.12 -1.83
C GLN A 194 13.68 20.42 -3.16
N VAL A 195 14.80 19.78 -3.42
CA VAL A 195 15.62 20.07 -4.63
C VAL A 195 14.95 19.56 -5.89
N VAL A 196 14.33 18.37 -5.84
CA VAL A 196 13.83 17.68 -7.03
C VAL A 196 12.37 17.99 -7.31
N ALA A 197 11.55 18.13 -6.27
CA ALA A 197 10.10 18.30 -6.39
C ALA A 197 9.57 19.61 -5.82
N GLY A 198 10.41 20.42 -5.15
CA GLY A 198 9.96 21.65 -4.45
C GLY A 198 9.05 21.38 -3.25
N ASP A 199 8.98 20.14 -2.74
CA ASP A 199 8.01 19.70 -1.73
C ASP A 199 8.65 18.90 -0.58
N ALA A 200 9.43 19.58 0.26
CA ALA A 200 10.03 18.96 1.44
C ALA A 200 8.98 18.46 2.46
N ALA A 201 7.79 19.09 2.51
CA ALA A 201 6.76 18.75 3.49
C ALA A 201 6.15 17.38 3.23
N SER A 202 5.80 17.07 1.99
CA SER A 202 5.26 15.76 1.61
C SER A 202 6.28 14.64 1.81
N TYR A 203 7.55 14.86 1.49
CA TYR A 203 8.62 13.88 1.74
C TYR A 203 8.88 13.66 3.23
N ARG A 204 8.77 14.71 4.06
CA ARG A 204 8.84 14.57 5.52
C ARG A 204 7.67 13.75 6.05
N TYR A 205 6.43 14.05 5.61
CA TYR A 205 5.26 13.25 5.98
C TYR A 205 5.45 11.77 5.66
N LEU A 206 6.00 11.43 4.49
CA LEU A 206 6.25 10.05 4.11
C LEU A 206 7.22 9.37 5.09
N ALA A 207 8.33 10.01 5.45
CA ALA A 207 9.27 9.48 6.43
C ALA A 207 8.62 9.29 7.82
N GLU A 208 7.83 10.26 8.26
CA GLU A 208 7.11 10.21 9.54
C GLU A 208 6.03 9.11 9.54
N SER A 209 5.25 8.98 8.45
CA SER A 209 4.22 7.95 8.33
C SER A 209 4.79 6.53 8.39
N ILE A 210 5.99 6.32 7.84
CA ILE A 210 6.73 5.05 7.96
C ILE A 210 7.07 4.76 9.43
N ARG A 211 7.49 5.77 10.19
CA ARG A 211 7.83 5.59 11.62
C ARG A 211 6.64 5.29 12.50
N MET A 212 5.48 5.84 12.14
CA MET A 212 4.22 5.62 12.86
C MET A 212 3.52 4.33 12.46
N HIS A 213 4.01 3.65 11.40
CA HIS A 213 3.44 2.36 10.98
C HIS A 213 3.82 1.26 11.97
N PRO A 214 2.91 0.31 12.26
CA PRO A 214 3.21 -0.86 13.09
C PRO A 214 4.45 -1.62 12.61
N ASP A 215 5.21 -2.18 13.54
CA ASP A 215 6.29 -3.11 13.19
C ASP A 215 5.75 -4.44 12.66
N GLN A 216 6.65 -5.34 12.27
CA GLN A 216 6.29 -6.60 11.64
C GLN A 216 5.38 -7.47 12.52
N GLU A 217 5.71 -7.61 13.81
CA GLU A 217 4.96 -8.45 14.73
C GLU A 217 3.58 -7.86 15.05
N THR A 218 3.54 -6.55 15.26
CA THR A 218 2.29 -5.84 15.50
C THR A 218 1.34 -5.96 14.30
N LEU A 219 1.86 -5.77 13.08
CA LEU A 219 1.03 -5.91 11.88
C LEU A 219 0.60 -7.37 11.67
N LEU A 220 1.46 -8.35 11.97
CA LEU A 220 1.11 -9.77 11.94
C LEU A 220 -0.10 -10.05 12.84
N GLY A 221 -0.06 -9.62 14.10
CA GLY A 221 -1.18 -9.74 15.04
C GLY A 221 -2.44 -9.02 14.54
N MET A 222 -2.31 -7.88 13.86
CA MET A 222 -3.47 -7.19 13.27
C MET A 222 -4.14 -7.99 12.14
N LEU A 223 -3.37 -8.76 11.35
CA LEU A 223 -3.92 -9.66 10.33
C LEU A 223 -4.68 -10.83 10.99
N GLU A 224 -4.12 -11.41 12.05
CA GLU A 224 -4.75 -12.47 12.82
C GLU A 224 -6.04 -11.99 13.51
N ASP A 225 -6.00 -10.81 14.13
CA ASP A 225 -7.18 -10.15 14.72
C ASP A 225 -8.29 -9.88 13.69
N ALA A 226 -7.92 -9.65 12.42
CA ALA A 226 -8.89 -9.48 11.33
C ALA A 226 -9.49 -10.81 10.82
N GLY A 227 -9.10 -11.96 11.40
CA GLY A 227 -9.62 -13.28 11.05
C GLY A 227 -8.89 -13.95 9.88
N LEU A 228 -7.65 -13.54 9.60
CA LEU A 228 -6.79 -14.23 8.64
C LEU A 228 -5.99 -15.32 9.35
N GLU A 229 -5.77 -16.44 8.68
CA GLU A 229 -5.04 -17.60 9.18
C GLU A 229 -3.73 -17.83 8.44
N GLY A 230 -2.83 -18.62 9.05
CA GLY A 230 -1.52 -18.92 8.45
C GLY A 230 -0.68 -17.68 8.22
N CYS A 231 -0.88 -16.65 9.05
CA CYS A 231 -0.22 -15.37 8.91
C CYS A 231 1.29 -15.51 9.09
N ARG A 232 2.04 -14.84 8.23
CA ARG A 232 3.49 -14.77 8.26
C ARG A 232 3.99 -13.53 7.55
N TYR A 233 5.24 -13.16 7.78
CA TYR A 233 5.87 -12.07 7.04
C TYR A 233 7.27 -12.45 6.55
N HIS A 234 7.71 -11.75 5.50
CA HIS A 234 9.03 -11.85 4.92
C HIS A 234 9.70 -10.49 5.00
N ASN A 235 10.82 -10.41 5.72
CA ASN A 235 11.63 -9.20 5.76
C ASN A 235 12.42 -9.05 4.45
N LEU A 236 12.37 -7.85 3.89
CA LEU A 236 13.13 -7.44 2.71
C LEU A 236 14.10 -6.31 3.10
N SER A 237 15.26 -6.24 2.44
CA SER A 237 16.27 -5.22 2.70
C SER A 237 16.59 -5.03 4.19
N GLY A 238 16.84 -6.13 4.91
CA GLY A 238 17.18 -6.10 6.34
C GLY A 238 16.03 -5.65 7.26
N GLY A 239 14.78 -5.76 6.80
CA GLY A 239 13.56 -5.39 7.54
C GLY A 239 13.09 -3.94 7.32
N ILE A 240 13.72 -3.18 6.42
CA ILE A 240 13.23 -1.85 6.00
C ILE A 240 11.82 -1.97 5.43
N VAL A 241 11.55 -3.07 4.73
CA VAL A 241 10.25 -3.43 4.17
C VAL A 241 9.91 -4.86 4.57
N ALA A 242 8.64 -5.14 4.77
CA ALA A 242 8.13 -6.49 4.96
C ALA A 242 6.92 -6.76 4.05
N VAL A 243 6.78 -8.01 3.63
CA VAL A 243 5.56 -8.52 3.01
C VAL A 243 4.87 -9.43 4.00
N HIS A 244 3.71 -9.03 4.48
CA HIS A 244 2.85 -9.87 5.30
C HIS A 244 1.87 -10.62 4.41
N ARG A 245 1.56 -11.85 4.79
CA ARG A 245 0.63 -12.74 4.09
C ARG A 245 -0.27 -13.43 5.09
N GLY A 246 -1.57 -13.50 4.80
CA GLY A 246 -2.55 -14.28 5.54
C GLY A 246 -3.61 -14.81 4.59
N TYR A 247 -4.36 -15.82 5.01
CA TYR A 247 -5.39 -16.47 4.23
C TYR A 247 -6.75 -16.35 4.90
N ARG A 248 -7.81 -16.24 4.11
CA ARG A 248 -9.16 -16.40 4.62
C ARG A 248 -9.50 -17.90 4.69
N SER A 249 -9.91 -18.37 5.86
CA SER A 249 -10.53 -19.71 6.06
C SER A 249 -11.94 -19.76 5.50
#